data_935379fd90a6355197eba14099112ba0
#
_entry.id   935379fd90a6355197eba14099112ba0
#
_cell.length_a   1.000
_cell.length_b   1.000
_cell.length_c   1.000
_cell.angle_alpha   90.00
_cell.angle_beta   90.00
_cell.angle_gamma   90.00
#
_symmetry.space_group_name_H-M   'P 1'
#
loop_
_entity.id
_entity.type
_entity.pdbx_description
1 polymer ?
#
loop_
_entity_poly.entity_id
_entity_poly.type
_entity_poly.pdbx_seq_one_letter_code
_entity_poly.pdbx_strand_id
1 'polypeptide(L)'
;MDGYGTNIRIGKLAFRCFEVHGRPSIAADISEGHRRGIYIYRFADGRYYAGKSEDVVERYVQHRHEYRHAEDCPVVEAMWFSEVPGEDGTELDGDETAVITALEARGLDLVNLMKTKTPGGVGDMEIGEAPFAGLRLPWNRSQRSRIGSVPADTEAFAPYESEGKKKRFDRLASKYYWPNLLPLLQRYVEESITAPDRTAGVLWTATAFPAVSKAKVPRILCLSSGNVETLVLFEKRGILCGFMNVREDKTRGAVLSQEITSSDVVRVDYGTARDIRRLYFDDLRQLSELLDDVGVLDCAYRLNVEMMRKGPTMYRRFSNPWLMCALLKAGER
;
A
#
# COMPACT_ATOMS: atom_id res chain seq x y z
N MET A 1 2.49 18.25 19.87
CA MET A 1 1.23 18.96 20.21
C MET A 1 0.97 18.80 21.69
N ASP A 2 1.80 19.43 22.49
CA ASP A 2 1.74 19.30 23.94
C ASP A 2 0.85 20.39 24.53
N GLY A 3 -0.47 20.29 24.33
CA GLY A 3 -1.43 21.24 24.90
C GLY A 3 -2.84 20.88 24.46
N TYR A 4 -3.57 20.23 25.34
CA TYR A 4 -5.01 20.07 25.22
C TYR A 4 -5.67 21.43 25.05
N GLY A 5 -6.59 21.56 24.10
CA GLY A 5 -7.45 22.73 23.96
C GLY A 5 -6.90 23.87 23.08
N THR A 6 -5.78 23.68 22.38
CA THR A 6 -5.21 24.75 21.57
C THR A 6 -5.71 24.71 20.13
N ASN A 7 -6.20 25.83 19.61
CA ASN A 7 -6.45 26.00 18.18
C ASN A 7 -5.14 25.96 17.41
N ILE A 8 -5.15 25.31 16.24
CA ILE A 8 -3.94 25.15 15.42
C ILE A 8 -4.19 25.65 13.99
N ARG A 9 -3.10 25.98 13.29
CA ARG A 9 -3.13 26.30 11.86
C ARG A 9 -2.27 25.33 11.05
N ILE A 10 -2.82 24.84 9.95
CA ILE A 10 -2.10 24.03 8.97
C ILE A 10 -2.36 24.60 7.59
N GLY A 11 -1.33 25.22 6.99
CA GLY A 11 -1.50 25.96 5.74
C GLY A 11 -2.53 27.10 5.88
N LYS A 12 -3.53 27.09 4.99
CA LYS A 12 -4.64 28.05 5.01
C LYS A 12 -5.71 27.74 6.07
N LEU A 13 -5.73 26.52 6.59
CA LEU A 13 -6.79 26.02 7.46
C LEU A 13 -6.54 26.40 8.93
N ALA A 14 -7.57 26.95 9.57
CA ALA A 14 -7.59 27.28 10.98
C ALA A 14 -8.51 26.31 11.73
N PHE A 15 -7.94 25.50 12.58
CA PHE A 15 -8.64 24.44 13.31
C PHE A 15 -9.03 24.92 14.72
N ARG A 16 -10.30 24.72 15.06
CA ARG A 16 -10.79 24.85 16.44
C ARG A 16 -10.70 23.49 17.13
N CYS A 17 -10.25 23.47 18.37
CA CYS A 17 -10.17 22.26 19.17
C CYS A 17 -11.43 22.06 20.00
N PHE A 18 -11.89 20.81 20.06
CA PHE A 18 -13.01 20.36 20.89
C PHE A 18 -12.58 19.14 21.70
N GLU A 19 -12.77 19.17 23.00
CA GLU A 19 -12.63 18.00 23.86
C GLU A 19 -13.90 17.15 23.74
N VAL A 20 -13.78 15.94 23.26
CA VAL A 20 -14.93 15.09 22.98
C VAL A 20 -15.05 13.88 23.90
N HIS A 21 -13.95 13.34 24.45
CA HIS A 21 -13.91 12.25 25.44
C HIS A 21 -14.95 11.13 25.18
N GLY A 22 -15.10 10.74 23.91
CA GLY A 22 -16.06 9.71 23.49
C GLY A 22 -17.53 10.09 23.60
N ARG A 23 -17.88 11.37 23.71
CA ARG A 23 -19.29 11.85 23.70
C ARG A 23 -20.06 11.26 22.50
N PRO A 24 -21.37 10.99 22.65
CA PRO A 24 -22.16 10.38 21.58
C PRO A 24 -22.34 11.29 20.35
N SER A 25 -22.26 12.61 20.51
CA SER A 25 -22.42 13.59 19.43
C SER A 25 -21.63 14.86 19.73
N ILE A 26 -21.28 15.58 18.68
CA ILE A 26 -20.64 16.91 18.69
C ILE A 26 -21.55 17.99 18.10
N ALA A 27 -22.85 17.70 17.92
CA ALA A 27 -23.81 18.62 17.31
C ALA A 27 -23.98 19.95 18.10
N ALA A 28 -23.73 19.92 19.40
CA ALA A 28 -23.77 21.13 20.24
C ALA A 28 -22.59 22.07 19.99
N ASP A 29 -21.49 21.61 19.42
CA ASP A 29 -20.26 22.37 19.24
C ASP A 29 -20.16 23.00 17.84
N ILE A 30 -20.90 22.46 16.85
CA ILE A 30 -20.81 22.84 15.43
C ILE A 30 -22.22 23.06 14.89
N SER A 31 -22.53 24.31 14.56
CA SER A 31 -23.85 24.74 14.08
C SER A 31 -24.17 24.12 12.71
N GLU A 32 -25.47 23.94 12.41
CA GLU A 32 -25.93 23.62 11.05
C GLU A 32 -25.44 24.67 10.05
N GLY A 33 -25.06 24.24 8.86
CA GLY A 33 -24.47 25.10 7.83
C GLY A 33 -22.95 25.33 7.94
N HIS A 34 -22.31 24.93 9.06
CA HIS A 34 -20.87 25.06 9.30
C HIS A 34 -20.18 23.70 9.51
N ARG A 35 -20.75 22.59 8.96
CA ARG A 35 -20.33 21.23 9.25
C ARG A 35 -19.42 20.61 8.19
N ARG A 36 -19.26 21.32 7.05
CA ARG A 36 -18.40 20.88 5.97
C ARG A 36 -16.95 21.29 6.22
N GLY A 37 -16.00 20.36 6.11
CA GLY A 37 -14.58 20.70 6.28
C GLY A 37 -13.66 19.54 6.55
N ILE A 38 -12.47 19.87 7.08
CA ILE A 38 -11.42 18.96 7.46
C ILE A 38 -11.40 18.79 8.97
N TYR A 39 -11.26 17.54 9.43
CA TYR A 39 -11.18 17.23 10.85
C TYR A 39 -9.95 16.36 11.17
N ILE A 40 -9.49 16.46 12.41
CA ILE A 40 -8.41 15.66 12.96
C ILE A 40 -8.91 15.09 14.27
N TYR A 41 -8.88 13.76 14.43
CA TYR A 41 -9.11 13.10 15.72
C TYR A 41 -7.78 12.81 16.40
N ARG A 42 -7.75 12.93 17.72
CA ARG A 42 -6.75 12.34 18.58
C ARG A 42 -7.42 11.26 19.42
N PHE A 43 -6.84 10.09 19.41
CA PHE A 43 -7.31 8.96 20.19
C PHE A 43 -6.63 8.87 21.56
N ALA A 44 -7.23 8.12 22.48
CA ALA A 44 -6.74 7.92 23.84
C ALA A 44 -5.35 7.28 23.91
N ASP A 45 -4.98 6.51 22.88
CA ASP A 45 -3.65 5.90 22.74
C ASP A 45 -2.59 6.83 22.13
N GLY A 46 -2.95 8.08 21.87
CA GLY A 46 -2.04 9.11 21.34
C GLY A 46 -1.93 9.12 19.82
N ARG A 47 -2.56 8.20 19.08
CA ARG A 47 -2.61 8.20 17.63
C ARG A 47 -3.59 9.24 17.09
N TYR A 48 -3.47 9.54 15.79
CA TYR A 48 -4.28 10.55 15.11
C TYR A 48 -4.94 9.99 13.86
N TYR A 49 -6.06 10.60 13.48
CA TYR A 49 -6.71 10.39 12.18
C TYR A 49 -7.10 11.74 11.59
N ALA A 50 -6.85 11.98 10.32
CA ALA A 50 -7.33 13.17 9.62
C ALA A 50 -8.27 12.76 8.48
N GLY A 51 -9.33 13.50 8.30
CA GLY A 51 -10.34 13.24 7.27
C GLY A 51 -11.08 14.48 6.83
N LYS A 52 -11.89 14.31 5.79
CA LYS A 52 -12.83 15.31 5.28
C LYS A 52 -14.26 14.86 5.46
N SER A 53 -15.18 15.81 5.53
CA SER A 53 -16.62 15.51 5.57
C SER A 53 -17.44 16.65 5.01
N GLU A 54 -18.57 16.32 4.39
CA GLU A 54 -19.64 17.26 4.07
C GLU A 54 -20.48 17.60 5.33
N ASP A 55 -20.64 16.63 6.25
CA ASP A 55 -21.19 16.84 7.60
C ASP A 55 -20.32 16.11 8.63
N VAL A 56 -19.50 16.87 9.36
CA VAL A 56 -18.57 16.31 10.35
C VAL A 56 -19.30 15.76 11.57
N VAL A 57 -20.52 16.21 11.87
CA VAL A 57 -21.33 15.70 12.99
C VAL A 57 -21.82 14.29 12.68
N GLU A 58 -22.35 14.06 11.49
CA GLU A 58 -22.73 12.72 11.03
C GLU A 58 -21.50 11.80 10.93
N ARG A 59 -20.41 12.32 10.38
CA ARG A 59 -19.17 11.55 10.23
C ARG A 59 -18.58 11.12 11.56
N TYR A 60 -18.64 11.96 12.58
CA TYR A 60 -18.22 11.62 13.93
C TYR A 60 -19.03 10.45 14.50
N VAL A 61 -20.36 10.46 14.33
CA VAL A 61 -21.25 9.40 14.80
C VAL A 61 -20.95 8.08 14.07
N GLN A 62 -20.75 8.13 12.73
CA GLN A 62 -20.39 6.97 11.91
C GLN A 62 -19.06 6.36 12.38
N HIS A 63 -18.00 7.15 12.50
CA HIS A 63 -16.70 6.67 12.98
C HIS A 63 -16.77 6.07 14.37
N ARG A 64 -17.51 6.70 15.28
CA ARG A 64 -17.70 6.16 16.62
C ARG A 64 -18.40 4.81 16.62
N HIS A 65 -19.32 4.58 15.68
CA HIS A 65 -19.98 3.28 15.50
C HIS A 65 -19.03 2.23 14.91
N GLU A 66 -18.29 2.60 13.84
CA GLU A 66 -17.29 1.74 13.20
C GLU A 66 -16.22 1.31 14.20
N TYR A 67 -15.76 2.22 15.02
CA TYR A 67 -14.69 1.97 16.00
C TYR A 67 -15.17 1.22 17.26
N ARG A 68 -16.44 1.26 17.64
CA ARG A 68 -16.97 0.52 18.80
C ARG A 68 -16.90 -0.99 18.65
N HIS A 69 -16.86 -1.51 17.44
CA HIS A 69 -16.86 -2.93 17.13
C HIS A 69 -15.46 -3.49 16.87
N ALA A 70 -14.44 -2.66 16.81
CA ALA A 70 -13.05 -3.08 16.71
C ALA A 70 -12.49 -3.25 18.13
N GLU A 71 -12.02 -4.46 18.47
CA GLU A 71 -11.52 -4.80 19.81
C GLU A 71 -10.38 -3.89 20.30
N ASP A 72 -9.66 -3.22 19.37
CA ASP A 72 -8.53 -2.33 19.65
C ASP A 72 -8.82 -0.84 19.29
N CYS A 73 -10.07 -0.42 19.28
CA CYS A 73 -10.33 0.95 18.85
C CYS A 73 -10.30 1.95 19.99
N PRO A 74 -9.35 2.86 19.96
CA PRO A 74 -9.22 3.86 21.01
C PRO A 74 -10.35 4.90 20.93
N VAL A 75 -10.78 5.34 22.09
CA VAL A 75 -11.77 6.42 22.24
C VAL A 75 -11.20 7.71 21.65
N VAL A 76 -12.01 8.45 20.88
CA VAL A 76 -11.65 9.81 20.45
C VAL A 76 -11.69 10.74 21.66
N GLU A 77 -10.55 11.28 22.04
CA GLU A 77 -10.43 12.22 23.17
C GLU A 77 -10.64 13.67 22.75
N ALA A 78 -10.02 14.06 21.64
CA ALA A 78 -10.08 15.42 21.14
C ALA A 78 -10.28 15.43 19.62
N MET A 79 -10.92 16.47 19.13
CA MET A 79 -11.12 16.73 17.70
C MET A 79 -10.72 18.16 17.37
N TRP A 80 -10.03 18.35 16.28
CA TRP A 80 -9.82 19.62 15.62
C TRP A 80 -10.67 19.68 14.36
N PHE A 81 -11.36 20.76 14.13
CA PHE A 81 -12.17 20.97 12.94
C PHE A 81 -11.88 22.32 12.31
N SER A 82 -11.72 22.33 11.00
CA SER A 82 -11.63 23.54 10.18
C SER A 82 -12.73 23.49 9.14
N GLU A 83 -13.66 24.43 9.21
CA GLU A 83 -14.68 24.62 8.18
C GLU A 83 -14.01 24.96 6.84
N VAL A 84 -14.51 24.36 5.76
CA VAL A 84 -14.16 24.66 4.37
C VAL A 84 -15.46 24.92 3.62
N PRO A 85 -15.90 26.20 3.49
CA PRO A 85 -17.13 26.54 2.79
C PRO A 85 -17.02 26.22 1.28
N GLY A 86 -18.15 25.99 0.63
CA GLY A 86 -18.22 25.68 -0.81
C GLY A 86 -18.78 24.30 -1.09
N GLU A 87 -18.95 23.99 -2.36
CA GLU A 87 -19.53 22.70 -2.84
C GLU A 87 -18.50 21.83 -3.59
N ASP A 88 -17.29 22.36 -3.85
CA ASP A 88 -16.27 21.65 -4.61
C ASP A 88 -15.58 20.59 -3.76
N GLY A 89 -15.84 19.31 -4.07
CA GLY A 89 -15.21 18.15 -3.43
C GLY A 89 -13.71 18.03 -3.70
N THR A 90 -13.21 18.60 -4.80
CA THR A 90 -11.76 18.55 -5.14
C THR A 90 -10.95 19.44 -4.20
N GLU A 91 -11.52 20.54 -3.72
CA GLU A 91 -10.87 21.39 -2.73
C GLU A 91 -10.69 20.63 -1.39
N LEU A 92 -11.74 19.96 -0.90
CA LEU A 92 -11.65 19.13 0.31
C LEU A 92 -10.60 18.01 0.16
N ASP A 93 -10.49 17.40 -1.02
CA ASP A 93 -9.47 16.35 -1.28
C ASP A 93 -8.04 16.90 -1.18
N GLY A 94 -7.82 18.08 -1.73
CA GLY A 94 -6.53 18.77 -1.67
C GLY A 94 -6.17 19.16 -0.23
N ASP A 95 -7.11 19.72 0.50
CA ASP A 95 -6.94 20.17 1.87
C ASP A 95 -6.69 18.98 2.82
N GLU A 96 -7.44 17.90 2.71
CA GLU A 96 -7.20 16.66 3.46
C GLU A 96 -5.78 16.12 3.22
N THR A 97 -5.36 16.07 1.96
CA THR A 97 -4.01 15.61 1.60
C THR A 97 -2.92 16.49 2.20
N ALA A 98 -3.12 17.81 2.18
CA ALA A 98 -2.18 18.77 2.77
C ALA A 98 -2.08 18.60 4.29
N VAL A 99 -3.22 18.39 4.96
CA VAL A 99 -3.27 18.17 6.41
C VAL A 99 -2.56 16.85 6.79
N ILE A 100 -2.89 15.74 6.14
CA ILE A 100 -2.23 14.43 6.39
C ILE A 100 -0.71 14.58 6.22
N THR A 101 -0.26 15.20 5.13
CA THR A 101 1.17 15.42 4.86
C THR A 101 1.83 16.27 5.96
N ALA A 102 1.16 17.32 6.42
CA ALA A 102 1.70 18.20 7.46
C ALA A 102 1.77 17.53 8.84
N LEU A 103 0.81 16.66 9.16
CA LEU A 103 0.82 15.89 10.40
C LEU A 103 1.92 14.82 10.38
N GLU A 104 2.10 14.11 9.25
CA GLU A 104 3.22 13.17 9.06
C GLU A 104 4.59 13.87 9.19
N ALA A 105 4.73 15.06 8.58
CA ALA A 105 5.98 15.84 8.67
C ALA A 105 6.32 16.28 10.11
N ARG A 106 5.32 16.36 10.99
CA ARG A 106 5.49 16.62 12.43
C ARG A 106 5.77 15.36 13.25
N GLY A 107 5.86 14.20 12.60
CA GLY A 107 6.13 12.92 13.26
C GLY A 107 4.94 12.35 14.03
N LEU A 108 3.70 12.79 13.76
CA LEU A 108 2.52 12.25 14.40
C LEU A 108 2.17 10.87 13.82
N ASP A 109 1.74 9.96 14.68
CA ASP A 109 1.31 8.63 14.29
C ASP A 109 -0.13 8.66 13.76
N LEU A 110 -0.28 8.50 12.44
CA LEU A 110 -1.57 8.56 11.75
C LEU A 110 -2.09 7.17 11.45
N VAL A 111 -3.30 6.86 11.89
CA VAL A 111 -3.99 5.60 11.56
C VAL A 111 -4.65 5.61 10.17
N ASN A 112 -4.51 6.69 9.42
CA ASN A 112 -4.99 6.77 8.05
C ASN A 112 -4.43 5.63 7.19
N LEU A 113 -5.28 5.04 6.34
CA LEU A 113 -4.83 4.04 5.35
C LEU A 113 -4.48 4.69 4.01
N MET A 114 -5.24 5.71 3.62
CA MET A 114 -5.05 6.41 2.35
C MET A 114 -4.31 7.73 2.55
N LYS A 115 -3.68 8.24 1.48
CA LYS A 115 -2.98 9.53 1.43
C LYS A 115 -1.78 9.67 2.39
N THR A 116 -1.42 8.61 3.12
CA THR A 116 -0.29 8.54 4.07
C THR A 116 0.82 7.64 3.53
N LYS A 117 2.05 7.87 3.98
CA LYS A 117 3.22 7.00 3.76
C LYS A 117 3.29 5.87 4.79
N THR A 118 2.56 5.98 5.89
CA THR A 118 2.50 4.99 6.97
C THR A 118 1.06 4.53 7.22
N PRO A 119 0.43 3.84 6.24
CA PRO A 119 -0.94 3.36 6.41
C PRO A 119 -1.07 2.46 7.64
N GLY A 120 -2.06 2.76 8.49
CA GLY A 120 -2.26 2.05 9.76
C GLY A 120 -1.28 2.41 10.87
N GLY A 121 -0.51 3.51 10.69
CA GLY A 121 0.41 4.02 11.70
C GLY A 121 1.86 3.53 11.56
N VAL A 122 2.72 4.00 12.47
CA VAL A 122 4.15 3.70 12.46
C VAL A 122 4.50 2.33 13.06
N GLY A 123 3.61 1.77 13.85
CA GLY A 123 3.74 0.44 14.46
C GLY A 123 3.44 -0.70 13.49
N ASP A 124 3.58 -1.93 13.96
CA ASP A 124 3.13 -3.11 13.23
C ASP A 124 1.61 -3.10 13.13
N MET A 125 1.10 -3.49 11.98
CA MET A 125 -0.32 -3.62 11.72
C MET A 125 -0.68 -5.10 11.73
N GLU A 126 -1.72 -5.47 12.48
CA GLU A 126 -2.36 -6.78 12.42
C GLU A 126 -3.75 -6.64 11.79
N ILE A 127 -4.08 -7.56 10.90
CA ILE A 127 -5.41 -7.59 10.28
C ILE A 127 -6.30 -8.47 11.14
N GLY A 128 -7.34 -7.86 11.75
CA GLY A 128 -8.30 -8.58 12.62
C GLY A 128 -9.39 -9.34 11.87
N GLU A 129 -9.59 -9.07 10.58
CA GLU A 129 -10.72 -9.60 9.81
C GLU A 129 -10.35 -10.79 8.92
N ALA A 130 -11.29 -11.74 8.78
CA ALA A 130 -11.16 -12.84 7.82
C ALA A 130 -11.07 -12.31 6.37
N PRO A 131 -10.31 -12.96 5.48
CA PRO A 131 -9.55 -14.20 5.69
C PRO A 131 -8.16 -14.00 6.29
N PHE A 132 -7.78 -12.80 6.70
CA PHE A 132 -6.43 -12.42 7.12
C PHE A 132 -6.28 -12.29 8.63
N ALA A 133 -7.26 -12.72 9.44
CA ALA A 133 -7.20 -12.61 10.89
C ALA A 133 -5.85 -13.13 11.42
N GLY A 134 -5.22 -12.35 12.28
CA GLY A 134 -3.90 -12.61 12.83
C GLY A 134 -2.73 -12.44 11.85
N LEU A 135 -2.95 -11.87 10.65
CA LEU A 135 -1.87 -11.56 9.73
C LEU A 135 -1.20 -10.26 10.15
N ARG A 136 0.11 -10.32 10.41
CA ARG A 136 0.92 -9.15 10.70
C ARG A 136 1.58 -8.61 9.43
N LEU A 137 1.54 -7.29 9.28
CA LEU A 137 2.19 -6.54 8.20
C LEU A 137 3.29 -5.63 8.80
N PRO A 138 4.45 -6.19 9.21
CA PRO A 138 5.52 -5.42 9.84
C PRO A 138 6.19 -4.49 8.84
N TRP A 139 6.66 -3.33 9.29
CA TRP A 139 7.42 -2.42 8.44
C TRP A 139 8.83 -2.91 8.12
N ASN A 140 9.41 -3.70 9.00
CA ASN A 140 10.76 -4.21 8.84
C ASN A 140 10.75 -5.56 8.11
N ARG A 141 11.48 -5.65 6.99
CA ARG A 141 11.58 -6.88 6.19
C ARG A 141 12.10 -8.09 6.97
N SER A 142 12.98 -7.88 7.94
CA SER A 142 13.50 -8.97 8.77
C SER A 142 12.41 -9.67 9.61
N GLN A 143 11.30 -8.97 9.88
CA GLN A 143 10.16 -9.48 10.68
C GLN A 143 9.03 -10.02 9.79
N ARG A 144 9.19 -10.03 8.46
CA ARG A 144 8.17 -10.54 7.55
C ARG A 144 7.85 -12.01 7.81
N SER A 145 6.62 -12.38 7.65
CA SER A 145 6.23 -13.79 7.55
C SER A 145 6.66 -14.33 6.18
N ARG A 146 7.31 -15.47 6.18
CA ARG A 146 7.72 -16.19 4.97
C ARG A 146 6.59 -17.07 4.45
N ILE A 147 6.83 -17.76 3.33
CA ILE A 147 5.89 -18.75 2.82
C ILE A 147 5.75 -19.89 3.84
N GLY A 148 4.53 -20.06 4.36
CA GLY A 148 4.23 -21.09 5.35
C GLY A 148 3.76 -22.39 4.73
N SER A 149 2.79 -22.30 3.82
CA SER A 149 2.28 -23.45 3.07
C SER A 149 2.17 -23.11 1.59
N VAL A 150 2.75 -23.95 0.75
CA VAL A 150 2.64 -23.75 -0.71
C VAL A 150 1.34 -24.37 -1.18
N PRO A 151 0.44 -23.64 -1.86
CA PRO A 151 -0.77 -24.22 -2.43
C PRO A 151 -0.41 -25.33 -3.40
N ALA A 152 -1.01 -26.51 -3.23
CA ALA A 152 -0.72 -27.68 -4.07
C ALA A 152 -1.16 -27.47 -5.52
N ASP A 153 -2.21 -26.66 -5.71
CA ASP A 153 -2.84 -26.43 -7.02
C ASP A 153 -3.46 -25.03 -7.13
N THR A 154 -4.12 -24.78 -8.26
CA THR A 154 -4.78 -23.52 -8.57
C THR A 154 -6.10 -23.29 -7.82
N GLU A 155 -6.66 -24.31 -7.16
CA GLU A 155 -7.95 -24.21 -6.46
C GLU A 155 -7.89 -23.20 -5.31
N ALA A 156 -6.70 -23.06 -4.69
CA ALA A 156 -6.47 -22.04 -3.66
C ALA A 156 -6.74 -20.61 -4.16
N PHE A 157 -6.72 -20.38 -5.47
CA PHE A 157 -6.91 -19.07 -6.11
C PHE A 157 -8.20 -18.97 -6.94
N ALA A 158 -9.09 -19.98 -6.90
CA ALA A 158 -10.44 -19.86 -7.43
C ALA A 158 -11.19 -18.74 -6.67
N PRO A 159 -12.07 -17.96 -7.24
CA PRO A 159 -12.77 -18.11 -8.52
C PRO A 159 -12.12 -17.40 -9.71
N TYR A 160 -10.90 -16.95 -9.60
CA TYR A 160 -10.24 -16.15 -10.66
C TYR A 160 -9.62 -17.00 -11.76
N GLU A 161 -9.83 -18.32 -11.70
CA GLU A 161 -9.34 -19.28 -12.68
C GLU A 161 -10.13 -19.18 -14.00
N SER A 162 -9.41 -19.26 -15.12
CA SER A 162 -10.00 -19.35 -16.45
C SER A 162 -9.05 -19.97 -17.45
N GLU A 163 -9.58 -20.69 -18.46
CA GLU A 163 -8.78 -21.27 -19.53
C GLU A 163 -7.87 -20.25 -20.23
N GLY A 164 -8.35 -19.02 -20.40
CA GLY A 164 -7.55 -17.94 -20.97
C GLY A 164 -6.34 -17.54 -20.09
N LYS A 165 -6.46 -17.63 -18.77
CA LYS A 165 -5.34 -17.40 -17.85
C LYS A 165 -4.32 -18.55 -17.94
N LYS A 166 -4.80 -19.80 -18.00
CA LYS A 166 -3.92 -20.94 -18.20
C LYS A 166 -3.11 -20.83 -19.48
N LYS A 167 -3.74 -20.57 -20.62
CA LYS A 167 -3.05 -20.37 -21.90
C LYS A 167 -1.98 -19.27 -21.84
N ARG A 168 -2.24 -18.16 -21.11
CA ARG A 168 -1.25 -17.10 -20.91
C ARG A 168 -0.08 -17.58 -20.05
N PHE A 169 -0.34 -18.33 -18.98
CA PHE A 169 0.73 -18.92 -18.18
C PHE A 169 1.56 -19.92 -18.99
N ASP A 170 0.94 -20.87 -19.70
CA ASP A 170 1.63 -21.85 -20.53
C ASP A 170 2.53 -21.17 -21.60
N ARG A 171 2.01 -20.09 -22.21
CA ARG A 171 2.80 -19.26 -23.13
C ARG A 171 4.01 -18.60 -22.45
N LEU A 172 3.87 -18.14 -21.19
CA LEU A 172 4.98 -17.57 -20.43
C LEU A 172 6.00 -18.66 -20.06
N ALA A 173 5.51 -19.78 -19.55
CA ALA A 173 6.34 -20.90 -19.12
C ALA A 173 7.08 -21.58 -20.29
N SER A 174 6.59 -21.47 -21.52
CA SER A 174 7.27 -21.97 -22.72
C SER A 174 8.40 -21.07 -23.25
N LYS A 175 8.60 -19.89 -22.66
CA LYS A 175 9.67 -18.99 -23.07
C LYS A 175 11.04 -19.54 -22.65
N TYR A 176 12.03 -19.43 -23.54
CA TYR A 176 13.38 -19.96 -23.33
C TYR A 176 14.08 -19.42 -22.09
N TYR A 177 13.73 -18.21 -21.65
CA TYR A 177 14.29 -17.59 -20.44
C TYR A 177 13.55 -17.97 -19.16
N TRP A 178 12.41 -18.68 -19.25
CA TRP A 178 11.57 -19.01 -18.09
C TRP A 178 12.32 -19.78 -16.99
N PRO A 179 13.15 -20.80 -17.28
CA PRO A 179 13.89 -21.52 -16.24
C PRO A 179 14.82 -20.63 -15.42
N ASN A 180 15.38 -19.59 -16.03
CA ASN A 180 16.25 -18.62 -15.34
C ASN A 180 15.47 -17.47 -14.70
N LEU A 181 14.31 -17.12 -15.23
CA LEU A 181 13.46 -16.07 -14.72
C LEU A 181 12.71 -16.51 -13.45
N LEU A 182 12.15 -17.71 -13.44
CA LEU A 182 11.29 -18.18 -12.35
C LEU A 182 11.97 -18.12 -10.98
N PRO A 183 13.22 -18.56 -10.78
CA PRO A 183 13.91 -18.45 -9.48
C PRO A 183 14.08 -17.01 -9.01
N LEU A 184 14.31 -16.04 -9.92
CA LEU A 184 14.42 -14.63 -9.58
C LEU A 184 13.07 -14.04 -9.13
N LEU A 185 11.98 -14.43 -9.80
CA LEU A 185 10.64 -14.03 -9.40
C LEU A 185 10.23 -14.62 -8.05
N GLN A 186 10.55 -15.89 -7.81
CA GLN A 186 10.32 -16.56 -6.52
C GLN A 186 11.09 -15.85 -5.41
N ARG A 187 12.37 -15.53 -5.64
CA ARG A 187 13.19 -14.77 -4.71
C ARG A 187 12.60 -13.38 -4.44
N TYR A 188 12.17 -12.65 -5.49
CA TYR A 188 11.50 -11.37 -5.32
C TYR A 188 10.27 -11.49 -4.41
N VAL A 189 9.40 -12.48 -4.67
CA VAL A 189 8.18 -12.69 -3.87
C VAL A 189 8.51 -13.02 -2.42
N GLU A 190 9.43 -13.95 -2.17
CA GLU A 190 9.85 -14.39 -0.84
C GLU A 190 10.49 -13.25 -0.04
N GLU A 191 11.32 -12.43 -0.70
CA GLU A 191 12.09 -11.38 -0.01
C GLU A 191 11.31 -10.06 0.14
N SER A 192 10.39 -9.74 -0.78
CA SER A 192 9.74 -8.44 -0.80
C SER A 192 8.26 -8.44 -0.41
N ILE A 193 7.64 -9.60 -0.16
CA ILE A 193 6.22 -9.71 0.23
C ILE A 193 6.13 -10.47 1.56
N THR A 194 5.34 -9.96 2.50
CA THR A 194 5.09 -10.67 3.77
C THR A 194 3.94 -11.65 3.61
N ALA A 195 4.08 -12.88 4.17
CA ALA A 195 3.11 -13.98 4.08
C ALA A 195 2.57 -14.16 2.65
N PRO A 196 3.44 -14.32 1.64
CA PRO A 196 3.04 -14.25 0.24
C PRO A 196 2.00 -15.31 -0.14
N ASP A 197 2.01 -16.48 0.49
CA ASP A 197 1.03 -17.55 0.33
C ASP A 197 -0.37 -17.15 0.83
N ARG A 198 -0.44 -16.49 2.00
CA ARG A 198 -1.72 -16.06 2.61
C ARG A 198 -2.31 -14.84 1.93
N THR A 199 -1.50 -13.99 1.34
CA THR A 199 -1.89 -12.69 0.79
C THR A 199 -2.07 -12.70 -0.73
N ALA A 200 -1.70 -13.82 -1.37
CA ALA A 200 -1.77 -14.03 -2.80
C ALA A 200 -3.19 -13.86 -3.37
N GLY A 201 -3.27 -13.19 -4.52
CA GLY A 201 -4.55 -12.96 -5.20
C GLY A 201 -5.45 -11.91 -4.54
N VAL A 202 -5.11 -11.42 -3.34
CA VAL A 202 -5.90 -10.42 -2.61
C VAL A 202 -5.14 -9.14 -2.32
N LEU A 203 -4.02 -9.21 -1.60
CA LEU A 203 -3.22 -8.03 -1.28
C LEU A 203 -2.15 -7.77 -2.35
N TRP A 204 -1.70 -8.82 -3.04
CA TRP A 204 -0.83 -8.74 -4.20
C TRP A 204 -1.29 -9.70 -5.30
N THR A 205 -0.88 -9.45 -6.54
CA THR A 205 -1.27 -10.23 -7.72
C THR A 205 -0.12 -10.42 -8.68
N ALA A 206 -0.18 -11.53 -9.44
CA ALA A 206 0.69 -11.79 -10.56
C ALA A 206 -0.13 -12.00 -11.85
N THR A 207 0.23 -11.28 -12.91
CA THR A 207 -0.48 -11.32 -14.20
C THR A 207 0.48 -11.69 -15.31
N ALA A 208 0.14 -12.71 -16.10
CA ALA A 208 0.85 -13.07 -17.32
C ALA A 208 0.18 -12.38 -18.53
N PHE A 209 0.97 -11.75 -19.38
CA PHE A 209 0.53 -11.00 -20.56
C PHE A 209 -0.67 -10.06 -20.28
N PRO A 210 -0.51 -9.10 -19.37
CA PRO A 210 -1.59 -8.14 -19.08
C PRO A 210 -1.95 -7.35 -20.36
N ALA A 211 -3.25 -7.22 -20.62
CA ALA A 211 -3.74 -6.41 -21.72
C ALA A 211 -3.58 -4.93 -21.37
N VAL A 212 -2.70 -4.22 -22.08
CA VAL A 212 -2.52 -2.79 -21.95
C VAL A 212 -2.78 -2.14 -23.32
N SER A 213 -3.91 -1.50 -23.45
CA SER A 213 -4.43 -1.00 -24.74
C SER A 213 -3.58 0.08 -25.42
N LYS A 214 -2.63 0.69 -24.73
CA LYS A 214 -1.81 1.81 -25.23
C LYS A 214 -0.28 1.59 -25.08
N ALA A 215 0.18 0.42 -24.65
CA ALA A 215 1.61 0.19 -24.47
C ALA A 215 2.31 -0.07 -25.80
N LYS A 216 3.35 0.72 -26.12
CA LYS A 216 4.20 0.52 -27.29
C LYS A 216 5.01 -0.80 -27.22
N VAL A 217 5.28 -1.29 -26.01
CA VAL A 217 6.00 -2.54 -25.75
C VAL A 217 5.09 -3.44 -24.92
N PRO A 218 4.80 -4.68 -25.39
CA PRO A 218 3.93 -5.60 -24.67
C PRO A 218 4.54 -6.03 -23.34
N ARG A 219 3.76 -5.93 -22.27
CA ARG A 219 4.13 -6.51 -20.98
C ARG A 219 3.94 -8.03 -21.03
N ILE A 220 4.91 -8.77 -20.50
CA ILE A 220 4.83 -10.22 -20.40
C ILE A 220 4.46 -10.71 -19.01
N LEU A 221 4.83 -9.91 -17.97
CA LEU A 221 4.53 -10.20 -16.58
C LEU A 221 4.37 -8.88 -15.81
N CYS A 222 3.45 -8.87 -14.86
CA CYS A 222 3.29 -7.79 -13.90
C CYS A 222 2.96 -8.35 -12.52
N LEU A 223 3.77 -7.99 -11.52
CA LEU A 223 3.44 -8.14 -10.10
C LEU A 223 2.95 -6.81 -9.58
N SER A 224 1.90 -6.83 -8.76
CA SER A 224 1.30 -5.63 -8.18
C SER A 224 0.92 -5.88 -6.73
N SER A 225 1.17 -4.90 -5.86
CA SER A 225 0.65 -4.86 -4.49
C SER A 225 -0.30 -3.66 -4.36
N GLY A 226 -1.46 -3.86 -3.75
CA GLY A 226 -2.52 -2.87 -3.79
C GLY A 226 -2.79 -2.43 -5.24
N ASN A 227 -2.65 -1.14 -5.51
CA ASN A 227 -2.89 -0.55 -6.84
C ASN A 227 -1.60 -0.08 -7.54
N VAL A 228 -0.46 -0.59 -7.11
CA VAL A 228 0.86 -0.23 -7.65
C VAL A 228 1.53 -1.44 -8.28
N GLU A 229 2.02 -1.28 -9.49
CA GLU A 229 2.89 -2.25 -10.17
C GLU A 229 4.24 -2.25 -9.45
N THR A 230 4.67 -3.39 -8.95
CA THR A 230 5.91 -3.49 -8.17
C THR A 230 7.07 -4.09 -8.96
N LEU A 231 6.77 -5.02 -9.87
CA LEU A 231 7.74 -5.56 -10.83
C LEU A 231 7.05 -5.79 -12.17
N VAL A 232 7.59 -5.22 -13.24
CA VAL A 232 7.04 -5.34 -14.61
C VAL A 232 8.12 -5.79 -15.57
N LEU A 233 7.79 -6.79 -16.38
CA LEU A 233 8.67 -7.35 -17.40
C LEU A 233 8.10 -7.11 -18.80
N PHE A 234 9.00 -6.82 -19.70
CA PHE A 234 8.74 -6.63 -21.12
C PHE A 234 9.63 -7.55 -21.96
N GLU A 235 9.19 -7.89 -23.15
CA GLU A 235 10.02 -8.53 -24.15
C GLU A 235 10.18 -7.60 -25.34
N LYS A 236 11.40 -7.15 -25.61
CA LYS A 236 11.72 -6.28 -26.74
C LYS A 236 12.75 -6.99 -27.62
N ARG A 237 12.37 -7.33 -28.87
CA ARG A 237 13.24 -8.04 -29.81
C ARG A 237 13.88 -9.32 -29.26
N GLY A 238 13.11 -10.09 -28.47
CA GLY A 238 13.59 -11.31 -27.80
C GLY A 238 14.41 -11.07 -26.53
N ILE A 239 14.73 -9.86 -26.17
CA ILE A 239 15.45 -9.52 -24.93
C ILE A 239 14.42 -9.19 -23.84
N LEU A 240 14.63 -9.81 -22.66
CA LEU A 240 13.84 -9.52 -21.47
C LEU A 240 14.40 -8.29 -20.79
N CYS A 241 13.55 -7.29 -20.57
CA CYS A 241 13.87 -6.11 -19.79
C CYS A 241 12.68 -5.75 -18.89
N GLY A 242 12.84 -4.78 -18.00
CA GLY A 242 11.76 -4.42 -17.12
C GLY A 242 12.08 -3.28 -16.17
N PHE A 243 11.23 -3.17 -15.16
CA PHE A 243 11.49 -2.26 -14.03
C PHE A 243 10.95 -2.85 -12.73
N MET A 244 11.61 -2.47 -11.65
CA MET A 244 11.17 -2.67 -10.27
C MET A 244 10.83 -1.31 -9.66
N ASN A 245 9.65 -1.19 -9.08
CA ASN A 245 9.27 -0.02 -8.29
C ASN A 245 9.59 -0.31 -6.81
N VAL A 246 10.22 0.66 -6.16
CA VAL A 246 10.66 0.55 -4.76
C VAL A 246 10.38 1.86 -4.02
N ARG A 247 10.42 1.83 -2.69
CA ARG A 247 10.26 3.02 -1.84
C ARG A 247 11.39 3.13 -0.84
N GLU A 248 12.06 4.27 -0.83
CA GLU A 248 13.02 4.59 0.23
C GLU A 248 12.30 5.02 1.51
N ASP A 249 12.81 4.56 2.64
CA ASP A 249 12.42 5.00 3.99
C ASP A 249 13.65 5.04 4.89
N LYS A 250 14.29 6.19 4.94
CA LYS A 250 15.51 6.39 5.74
C LYS A 250 15.30 6.12 7.22
N THR A 251 14.09 6.36 7.74
CA THR A 251 13.77 6.16 9.16
C THR A 251 13.75 4.69 9.55
N ARG A 252 13.57 3.79 8.56
CA ARG A 252 13.52 2.33 8.73
C ARG A 252 14.66 1.59 8.05
N GLY A 253 15.68 2.33 7.55
CA GLY A 253 16.85 1.74 6.92
C GLY A 253 16.63 1.25 5.48
N ALA A 254 15.46 1.46 4.89
CA ALA A 254 15.23 1.14 3.49
C ALA A 254 15.82 2.26 2.61
N VAL A 255 17.06 2.11 2.20
CA VAL A 255 17.82 3.12 1.45
C VAL A 255 18.55 2.46 0.30
N LEU A 256 18.43 3.02 -0.89
CA LEU A 256 19.19 2.60 -2.05
C LEU A 256 20.67 2.97 -1.91
N SER A 257 21.55 2.10 -2.38
CA SER A 257 22.99 2.42 -2.45
C SER A 257 23.26 3.58 -3.41
N GLN A 258 24.39 4.28 -3.22
CA GLN A 258 24.76 5.40 -4.12
C GLN A 258 25.01 4.93 -5.55
N GLU A 259 25.47 3.71 -5.74
CA GLU A 259 25.73 3.12 -7.04
C GLU A 259 24.43 2.98 -7.86
N ILE A 260 23.34 2.62 -7.22
CA ILE A 260 22.01 2.47 -7.86
C ILE A 260 21.34 3.83 -8.11
N THR A 261 21.58 4.83 -7.26
CA THR A 261 20.95 6.15 -7.39
C THR A 261 21.47 6.98 -8.56
N SER A 262 22.57 6.59 -9.21
CA SER A 262 23.28 7.45 -10.15
C SER A 262 22.94 7.32 -11.63
N SER A 263 22.31 6.24 -12.10
CA SER A 263 22.15 6.05 -13.55
C SER A 263 20.74 5.81 -14.08
N ASP A 264 19.90 4.99 -13.42
CA ASP A 264 18.64 4.55 -14.04
C ASP A 264 17.43 4.61 -13.10
N VAL A 265 17.45 5.53 -12.15
CA VAL A 265 16.36 5.72 -11.18
C VAL A 265 15.44 6.84 -11.61
N VAL A 266 14.21 6.52 -11.94
CA VAL A 266 13.18 7.51 -12.28
C VAL A 266 12.18 7.62 -11.11
N ARG A 267 11.87 8.86 -10.73
CA ARG A 267 10.78 9.11 -9.78
C ARG A 267 9.44 9.00 -10.49
N VAL A 268 8.53 8.23 -9.92
CA VAL A 268 7.17 8.03 -10.44
C VAL A 268 6.14 8.19 -9.33
N ASP A 269 4.98 8.69 -9.70
CA ASP A 269 3.83 8.81 -8.83
C ASP A 269 2.65 7.98 -9.37
N TYR A 270 2.11 7.16 -8.49
CA TYR A 270 0.83 6.49 -8.70
C TYR A 270 -0.20 7.12 -7.80
N GLY A 271 -1.19 7.77 -8.13
CA GLY A 271 -2.12 8.52 -7.27
C GLY A 271 -2.27 8.02 -5.81
N THR A 272 -2.17 6.70 -5.60
CA THR A 272 -2.20 6.04 -4.27
C THR A 272 -0.84 5.98 -3.57
N ALA A 273 0.27 6.15 -4.30
CA ALA A 273 1.63 6.13 -3.75
C ALA A 273 2.52 7.10 -4.53
N ARG A 274 3.08 8.07 -3.82
CA ARG A 274 3.99 9.10 -4.36
C ARG A 274 5.43 8.78 -4.02
N ASP A 275 6.38 9.45 -4.63
CA ASP A 275 7.82 9.31 -4.35
C ASP A 275 8.37 7.88 -4.57
N ILE A 276 7.78 7.12 -5.48
CA ILE A 276 8.28 5.81 -5.87
C ILE A 276 9.54 5.98 -6.71
N ARG A 277 10.54 5.14 -6.44
CA ARG A 277 11.74 5.00 -7.27
C ARG A 277 11.55 3.83 -8.21
N ARG A 278 11.72 4.06 -9.49
CA ARG A 278 11.67 3.03 -10.53
C ARG A 278 13.08 2.70 -10.97
N LEU A 279 13.48 1.44 -10.77
CA LEU A 279 14.76 0.89 -11.17
C LEU A 279 14.55 0.11 -12.46
N TYR A 280 15.19 0.52 -13.55
CA TYR A 280 15.15 -0.21 -14.82
C TYR A 280 16.25 -1.27 -14.86
N PHE A 281 16.01 -2.32 -15.62
CA PHE A 281 16.98 -3.36 -15.95
C PHE A 281 16.75 -3.84 -17.37
N ASP A 282 17.84 -4.14 -18.09
CA ASP A 282 17.82 -4.49 -19.49
C ASP A 282 17.95 -5.99 -19.77
N ASP A 283 18.28 -6.77 -18.71
CA ASP A 283 18.41 -8.23 -18.80
C ASP A 283 18.20 -8.92 -17.42
N LEU A 284 18.24 -10.28 -17.43
CA LEU A 284 18.08 -11.08 -16.20
C LEU A 284 19.27 -10.95 -15.25
N ARG A 285 20.47 -10.65 -15.75
CA ARG A 285 21.65 -10.47 -14.91
C ARG A 285 21.49 -9.23 -14.05
N GLN A 286 21.09 -8.10 -14.65
CA GLN A 286 20.82 -6.88 -13.91
C GLN A 286 19.66 -7.04 -12.91
N LEU A 287 18.60 -7.80 -13.27
CA LEU A 287 17.55 -8.15 -12.30
C LEU A 287 18.12 -8.95 -11.12
N SER A 288 19.02 -9.91 -11.38
CA SER A 288 19.69 -10.68 -10.31
C SER A 288 20.52 -9.75 -9.41
N GLU A 289 21.31 -8.86 -9.99
CA GLU A 289 22.12 -7.87 -9.27
C GLU A 289 21.27 -6.96 -8.37
N LEU A 290 20.13 -6.47 -8.87
CA LEU A 290 19.17 -5.72 -8.05
C LEU A 290 18.63 -6.55 -6.88
N LEU A 291 18.36 -7.84 -7.08
CA LEU A 291 17.88 -8.73 -6.02
C LEU A 291 19.00 -9.15 -5.05
N ASP A 292 20.28 -9.02 -5.43
CA ASP A 292 21.41 -9.24 -4.54
C ASP A 292 21.66 -8.05 -3.59
N ASP A 293 21.18 -6.87 -3.94
CA ASP A 293 21.29 -5.68 -3.11
C ASP A 293 20.23 -5.68 -1.98
N VAL A 294 20.71 -5.72 -0.74
CA VAL A 294 19.84 -5.74 0.46
C VAL A 294 19.01 -4.45 0.56
N GLY A 295 19.58 -3.30 0.22
CA GLY A 295 18.89 -2.01 0.24
C GLY A 295 17.74 -1.97 -0.77
N VAL A 296 17.95 -2.53 -1.97
CA VAL A 296 16.88 -2.67 -2.98
C VAL A 296 15.76 -3.56 -2.47
N LEU A 297 16.09 -4.70 -1.85
CA LEU A 297 15.09 -5.60 -1.28
C LEU A 297 14.32 -4.94 -0.13
N ASP A 298 15.00 -4.18 0.74
CA ASP A 298 14.34 -3.43 1.81
C ASP A 298 13.41 -2.34 1.26
N CYS A 299 13.82 -1.63 0.21
CA CYS A 299 13.00 -0.65 -0.49
C CYS A 299 11.81 -1.29 -1.24
N ALA A 300 12.00 -2.46 -1.85
CA ALA A 300 10.94 -3.23 -2.51
C ALA A 300 9.91 -3.73 -1.49
N TYR A 301 10.37 -4.31 -0.38
CA TYR A 301 9.52 -4.73 0.73
C TYR A 301 8.73 -3.55 1.30
N ARG A 302 9.39 -2.41 1.52
CA ARG A 302 8.76 -1.19 2.04
C ARG A 302 7.60 -0.72 1.18
N LEU A 303 7.74 -0.77 -0.15
CA LEU A 303 6.65 -0.43 -1.06
C LEU A 303 5.52 -1.47 -1.00
N ASN A 304 5.87 -2.75 -1.06
CA ASN A 304 4.87 -3.84 -1.03
C ASN A 304 4.03 -3.78 0.25
N VAL A 305 4.66 -3.71 1.43
CA VAL A 305 3.93 -3.69 2.70
C VAL A 305 3.08 -2.43 2.86
N GLU A 306 3.55 -1.27 2.40
CA GLU A 306 2.74 -0.04 2.37
C GLU A 306 1.46 -0.23 1.57
N MET A 307 1.57 -0.83 0.39
CA MET A 307 0.40 -1.07 -0.46
C MET A 307 -0.53 -2.14 0.12
N MET A 308 0.00 -3.19 0.72
CA MET A 308 -0.78 -4.24 1.37
C MET A 308 -1.57 -3.70 2.57
N ARG A 309 -1.00 -2.78 3.35
CA ARG A 309 -1.68 -2.10 4.46
C ARG A 309 -2.84 -1.20 4.00
N LYS A 310 -2.82 -0.73 2.76
CA LYS A 310 -3.93 0.04 2.16
C LYS A 310 -5.12 -0.82 1.76
N GLY A 311 -5.00 -2.14 1.86
CA GLY A 311 -6.08 -3.09 1.64
C GLY A 311 -5.98 -3.85 0.31
N PRO A 312 -7.06 -4.53 -0.07
CA PRO A 312 -7.08 -5.40 -1.25
C PRO A 312 -6.78 -4.68 -2.56
N THR A 313 -6.07 -5.35 -3.45
CA THR A 313 -5.78 -4.83 -4.78
C THR A 313 -7.02 -4.85 -5.69
N MET A 314 -7.21 -3.77 -6.48
CA MET A 314 -8.23 -3.73 -7.52
C MET A 314 -7.95 -4.69 -8.69
N TYR A 315 -6.72 -5.20 -8.79
CA TYR A 315 -6.29 -6.10 -9.87
C TYR A 315 -6.58 -7.58 -9.62
N ARG A 316 -7.30 -7.94 -8.54
CA ARG A 316 -7.63 -9.33 -8.17
C ARG A 316 -8.15 -10.17 -9.33
N ARG A 317 -9.09 -9.63 -10.13
CA ARG A 317 -9.67 -10.32 -11.30
C ARG A 317 -8.65 -10.67 -12.39
N PHE A 318 -7.52 -9.99 -12.44
CA PHE A 318 -6.46 -10.23 -13.43
C PHE A 318 -5.38 -11.18 -12.95
N SER A 319 -5.39 -11.53 -11.67
CA SER A 319 -4.43 -12.48 -11.09
C SER A 319 -4.49 -13.82 -11.84
N ASN A 320 -3.31 -14.39 -12.10
CA ASN A 320 -3.16 -15.66 -12.79
C ASN A 320 -2.83 -16.76 -11.77
N PRO A 321 -3.75 -17.71 -11.50
CA PRO A 321 -3.57 -18.73 -10.47
C PRO A 321 -2.36 -19.62 -10.70
N TRP A 322 -2.11 -20.07 -11.95
CA TRP A 322 -0.98 -20.93 -12.29
C TRP A 322 0.36 -20.20 -12.07
N LEU A 323 0.43 -18.92 -12.44
CA LEU A 323 1.59 -18.09 -12.17
C LEU A 323 1.79 -17.91 -10.66
N MET A 324 0.73 -17.65 -9.90
CA MET A 324 0.80 -17.54 -8.44
C MET A 324 1.35 -18.82 -7.81
N CYS A 325 0.82 -19.99 -8.19
CA CYS A 325 1.35 -21.28 -7.72
C CYS A 325 2.82 -21.46 -8.07
N ALA A 326 3.23 -21.11 -9.30
CA ALA A 326 4.63 -21.23 -9.70
C ALA A 326 5.55 -20.32 -8.88
N LEU A 327 5.09 -19.09 -8.55
CA LEU A 327 5.87 -18.14 -7.76
C LEU A 327 5.99 -18.54 -6.27
N LEU A 328 4.99 -19.24 -5.74
CA LEU A 328 4.95 -19.65 -4.33
C LEU A 328 5.62 -21.02 -4.08
N LYS A 329 5.78 -21.86 -5.10
CA LYS A 329 6.52 -23.10 -4.96
C LYS A 329 8.00 -22.76 -4.76
N ALA A 330 8.49 -22.98 -3.53
CA ALA A 330 9.93 -22.95 -3.31
C ALA A 330 10.58 -23.97 -4.25
N GLY A 331 11.57 -23.56 -5.01
CA GLY A 331 12.39 -24.52 -5.77
C GLY A 331 12.91 -25.56 -4.79
N GLU A 332 12.83 -26.81 -5.14
CA GLU A 332 13.58 -27.86 -4.46
C GLU A 332 15.06 -27.40 -4.46
N ARG A 333 15.54 -26.97 -3.28
CA ARG A 333 16.95 -26.61 -3.05
C ARG A 333 17.74 -27.87 -2.74
#